data_825ac12fd35359b5364cc949b477d469
#
_entry.id   825ac12fd35359b5364cc949b477d469
#
_cell.length_a   1.000
_cell.length_b   1.000
_cell.length_c   1.000
_cell.angle_alpha   90.00
_cell.angle_beta   90.00
_cell.angle_gamma   90.00
#
_symmetry.space_group_name_H-M   'P 1'
#
loop_
_entity.id
_entity.type
_entity.pdbx_description
1 polymer ?
#
loop_
_entity_poly.entity_id
_entity_poly.type
_entity_poly.pdbx_seq_one_letter_code
_entity_poly.pdbx_strand_id
1 'polypeptide(L)'
;GNLISLQGRLDDDVAFLTGDAFRNDDFIILTTTDAFNAGDLVRISMDDTGLVTSDWAKGTVGQIIEIKDQRHDTLFLSEQLRLDLPLQRQPVIRKIDPVKYAGIECLKIVRGSNDAFQSNNISLEFASNCLINGVESDSANLAHIAVSSSSHVEVRNCYLHDSYDYGGGGKGYGILVQATSGDCLIENNIFKHLRHSMILQAGANGNVFGYNYSIEPYWTGTTLPSNASGDLVLHGNYVFSNLFEGNIGQQIVIDDSHGINGPFNTFFRNRLESYGIFMNNNPPSDSQNLVGNEVTSTVFTQGLYLLFGKDHFQYGNNIRGSITPVGTEELSDTSYYLTKKPPFLDDISQYPIIGTPNVFKSGKNSAAFNFTNGIFTRCGDDVISGNQSISEREVSVALYPNPTRGNFIINGLKPGLGIRLYDIMGKLIFQQEVVNGSINIDLSGFNNGLYFVNIMAAGGIVQTLKIVKMN
;
A
#
# COMPACT_ATOMS: atom_id res chain seq x y z
N GLY A 1 -16.03 14.41 10.12
CA GLY A 1 -14.94 13.47 10.44
C GLY A 1 -14.72 12.44 9.34
N ASN A 2 -13.84 11.47 9.59
CA ASN A 2 -13.67 10.31 8.72
C ASN A 2 -14.97 9.48 8.68
N LEU A 3 -15.25 8.82 7.55
CA LEU A 3 -16.45 7.97 7.45
C LEU A 3 -16.21 6.59 8.07
N ILE A 4 -15.04 6.02 7.82
CA ILE A 4 -14.60 4.76 8.43
C ILE A 4 -13.22 5.01 9.04
N SER A 5 -13.01 4.59 10.29
CA SER A 5 -11.72 4.70 10.98
C SER A 5 -11.33 3.37 11.61
N LEU A 6 -10.11 2.93 11.33
CA LEU A 6 -9.42 1.86 12.03
C LEU A 6 -8.29 2.52 12.82
N GLN A 7 -8.37 2.50 14.15
CA GLN A 7 -7.46 3.25 15.01
C GLN A 7 -6.94 2.39 16.15
N GLY A 8 -5.62 2.15 16.15
CA GLY A 8 -4.86 1.65 17.28
C GLY A 8 -4.31 2.82 18.12
N ARG A 9 -3.20 2.59 18.80
CA ARG A 9 -2.54 3.63 19.61
C ARG A 9 -1.03 3.41 19.67
N LEU A 10 -0.32 4.51 19.91
CA LEU A 10 1.10 4.49 20.25
C LEU A 10 1.21 4.52 21.79
N ASP A 11 2.03 3.65 22.35
CA ASP A 11 2.31 3.63 23.79
C ASP A 11 3.03 4.91 24.21
N ASP A 12 2.80 5.37 25.44
CA ASP A 12 3.47 6.55 26.00
C ASP A 12 4.89 6.24 26.47
N ASP A 13 5.18 4.99 26.80
CA ASP A 13 6.49 4.57 27.25
C ASP A 13 7.53 4.66 26.13
N VAL A 14 8.67 5.29 26.47
CA VAL A 14 9.77 5.56 25.54
C VAL A 14 11.03 4.86 26.03
N ALA A 15 11.66 4.06 25.17
CA ALA A 15 13.00 3.55 25.41
C ALA A 15 13.99 4.22 24.44
N PHE A 16 15.24 4.39 24.90
CA PHE A 16 16.30 5.04 24.16
C PHE A 16 17.30 4.03 23.63
N LEU A 17 17.76 4.20 22.40
CA LEU A 17 18.90 3.46 21.90
C LEU A 17 20.18 3.91 22.64
N THR A 18 21.08 2.94 22.89
CA THR A 18 22.37 3.17 23.59
C THR A 18 23.56 3.01 22.65
N GLY A 19 23.35 2.58 21.41
CA GLY A 19 24.33 2.48 20.35
C GLY A 19 23.79 3.07 19.05
N ASP A 20 24.69 3.55 18.18
CA ASP A 20 24.34 3.88 16.81
C ASP A 20 23.81 2.62 16.12
N ALA A 21 22.77 2.76 15.32
CA ALA A 21 22.30 1.71 14.42
C ALA A 21 22.35 2.23 12.99
N PHE A 22 22.71 1.37 12.06
CA PHE A 22 22.96 1.74 10.68
C PHE A 22 21.97 1.10 9.73
N ARG A 23 21.79 1.72 8.61
CA ARG A 23 21.02 1.13 7.51
C ARG A 23 21.53 -0.27 7.18
N ASN A 24 20.63 -1.21 7.03
CA ASN A 24 20.80 -2.66 6.84
C ASN A 24 21.13 -3.45 8.12
N ASP A 25 21.24 -2.82 9.29
CA ASP A 25 21.23 -3.58 10.56
C ASP A 25 19.86 -4.20 10.78
N ASP A 26 19.83 -5.39 11.34
CA ASP A 26 18.63 -6.13 11.75
C ASP A 26 18.48 -6.21 13.29
N PHE A 27 19.17 -5.34 14.02
CA PHE A 27 19.10 -5.22 15.45
C PHE A 27 19.31 -3.79 15.93
N ILE A 28 18.88 -3.51 17.18
CA ILE A 28 19.16 -2.28 17.91
C ILE A 28 19.52 -2.61 19.36
N ILE A 29 20.28 -1.71 20.01
CA ILE A 29 20.72 -1.87 21.39
C ILE A 29 20.05 -0.83 22.28
N LEU A 30 19.47 -1.28 23.40
CA LEU A 30 18.76 -0.45 24.37
C LEU A 30 19.40 -0.56 25.76
N THR A 31 19.02 0.32 26.68
CA THR A 31 19.41 0.20 28.10
C THR A 31 18.75 -1.02 28.73
N THR A 32 17.49 -1.30 28.39
CA THR A 32 16.74 -2.49 28.82
C THR A 32 15.73 -2.85 27.73
N THR A 33 15.47 -4.13 27.59
CA THR A 33 14.52 -4.67 26.63
C THR A 33 13.29 -5.29 27.30
N ASP A 34 13.17 -5.21 28.62
CA ASP A 34 12.15 -5.90 29.43
C ASP A 34 10.70 -5.54 29.05
N ALA A 35 10.48 -4.35 28.47
CA ALA A 35 9.15 -3.90 28.02
C ALA A 35 8.73 -4.48 26.66
N PHE A 36 9.63 -5.15 25.94
CA PHE A 36 9.42 -5.59 24.56
C PHE A 36 9.42 -7.11 24.45
N ASN A 37 8.63 -7.64 23.54
CA ASN A 37 8.54 -9.06 23.24
C ASN A 37 8.60 -9.32 21.73
N ALA A 38 8.99 -10.52 21.36
CA ALA A 38 8.85 -10.96 19.96
C ALA A 38 7.38 -10.86 19.50
N GLY A 39 7.15 -10.30 18.32
CA GLY A 39 5.83 -10.02 17.75
C GLY A 39 5.25 -8.64 18.11
N ASP A 40 5.92 -7.88 18.98
CA ASP A 40 5.54 -6.49 19.23
C ASP A 40 5.85 -5.63 18.01
N LEU A 41 4.90 -4.80 17.60
CA LEU A 41 5.11 -3.77 16.59
C LEU A 41 5.62 -2.51 17.29
N VAL A 42 6.71 -1.94 16.78
CA VAL A 42 7.34 -0.76 17.36
C VAL A 42 7.56 0.33 16.32
N ARG A 43 7.52 1.58 16.75
CA ARG A 43 8.00 2.72 15.98
C ARG A 43 9.36 3.15 16.54
N ILE A 44 10.37 3.09 15.70
CA ILE A 44 11.68 3.69 15.96
C ILE A 44 11.67 5.06 15.28
N SER A 45 12.01 6.12 15.98
CA SER A 45 12.09 7.47 15.44
C SER A 45 13.28 8.22 16.07
N MET A 46 13.66 9.34 15.47
CA MET A 46 14.78 10.16 15.93
C MET A 46 14.45 11.65 15.87
N ASP A 47 15.28 12.50 16.44
CA ASP A 47 15.22 13.93 16.21
C ASP A 47 15.45 14.21 14.72
N ASP A 48 14.39 14.63 14.04
CA ASP A 48 14.36 14.91 12.62
C ASP A 48 14.51 16.41 12.28
N THR A 49 15.00 17.20 13.23
CA THR A 49 15.32 18.61 13.02
C THR A 49 16.25 18.79 11.82
N GLY A 50 15.83 19.63 10.88
CA GLY A 50 16.52 19.86 9.61
C GLY A 50 16.22 18.84 8.50
N LEU A 51 15.51 17.76 8.80
CA LEU A 51 15.00 16.78 7.80
C LEU A 51 13.54 17.04 7.44
N VAL A 52 12.74 17.47 8.40
CA VAL A 52 11.35 17.90 8.19
C VAL A 52 11.21 19.40 8.39
N THR A 53 10.28 20.00 7.68
CA THR A 53 10.04 21.47 7.74
C THR A 53 8.67 21.80 8.34
N SER A 54 7.73 20.88 8.31
CA SER A 54 6.37 21.09 8.79
C SER A 54 6.22 20.65 10.25
N ASP A 55 5.65 21.50 11.11
CA ASP A 55 5.46 21.16 12.52
C ASP A 55 4.63 19.88 12.73
N TRP A 56 3.64 19.65 11.88
CA TRP A 56 2.79 18.44 11.94
C TRP A 56 3.54 17.14 11.57
N ALA A 57 4.71 17.23 10.94
CA ALA A 57 5.53 16.07 10.51
C ALA A 57 6.72 15.81 11.45
N LYS A 58 6.92 16.59 12.51
CA LYS A 58 8.02 16.37 13.45
C LYS A 58 7.92 15.00 14.14
N GLY A 59 9.06 14.33 14.27
CA GLY A 59 9.17 12.99 14.86
C GLY A 59 8.65 11.87 13.96
N THR A 60 8.52 12.11 12.65
CA THR A 60 8.06 11.07 11.70
C THR A 60 9.19 10.37 10.95
N VAL A 61 10.42 10.87 11.01
CA VAL A 61 11.56 10.19 10.39
C VAL A 61 11.99 9.02 11.26
N GLY A 62 11.77 7.82 10.73
CA GLY A 62 11.99 6.58 11.44
C GLY A 62 11.45 5.39 10.68
N GLN A 63 11.17 4.28 11.39
CA GLN A 63 10.63 3.06 10.79
C GLN A 63 9.67 2.37 11.76
N ILE A 64 8.59 1.81 11.25
CA ILE A 64 7.71 0.90 11.98
C ILE A 64 8.13 -0.52 11.62
N ILE A 65 8.40 -1.35 12.63
CA ILE A 65 8.96 -2.68 12.42
C ILE A 65 8.52 -3.63 13.56
N GLU A 66 8.43 -4.92 13.26
CA GLU A 66 8.12 -5.94 14.27
C GLU A 66 9.42 -6.44 14.94
N ILE A 67 9.36 -6.71 16.23
CA ILE A 67 10.44 -7.34 16.98
C ILE A 67 10.41 -8.84 16.70
N LYS A 68 11.52 -9.37 16.18
CA LYS A 68 11.71 -10.79 15.90
C LYS A 68 12.15 -11.60 17.12
N ASP A 69 13.05 -11.05 17.91
CA ASP A 69 13.65 -11.72 19.09
C ASP A 69 14.23 -10.66 20.05
N GLN A 70 14.47 -11.05 21.29
CA GLN A 70 15.05 -10.21 22.33
C GLN A 70 16.12 -10.99 23.10
N ARG A 71 17.30 -10.40 23.25
CA ARG A 71 18.40 -11.01 24.03
C ARG A 71 19.17 -9.93 24.78
N HIS A 72 19.12 -9.99 26.12
CA HIS A 72 19.78 -9.03 26.99
C HIS A 72 19.35 -7.58 26.69
N ASP A 73 20.24 -6.76 26.15
CA ASP A 73 20.07 -5.37 25.80
C ASP A 73 19.73 -5.15 24.30
N THR A 74 19.63 -6.25 23.55
CA THR A 74 19.50 -6.23 22.10
C THR A 74 18.12 -6.69 21.66
N LEU A 75 17.45 -5.89 20.83
CA LEU A 75 16.26 -6.27 20.08
C LEU A 75 16.65 -6.61 18.64
N PHE A 76 16.29 -7.81 18.21
CA PHE A 76 16.40 -8.24 16.82
C PHE A 76 15.12 -7.89 16.08
N LEU A 77 15.26 -7.34 14.89
CA LEU A 77 14.17 -6.83 14.08
C LEU A 77 13.77 -7.87 13.02
N SER A 78 12.51 -7.86 12.60
CA SER A 78 12.01 -8.76 11.55
C SER A 78 12.57 -8.40 10.17
N GLU A 79 12.99 -7.16 9.99
CA GLU A 79 13.53 -6.59 8.76
C GLU A 79 14.74 -5.70 9.07
N GLN A 80 15.45 -5.32 8.03
CA GLN A 80 16.58 -4.39 8.15
C GLN A 80 16.13 -2.94 8.28
N LEU A 81 16.93 -2.14 8.98
CA LEU A 81 16.76 -0.69 9.04
C LEU A 81 16.97 -0.07 7.65
N ARG A 82 16.12 0.89 7.28
CA ARG A 82 16.20 1.62 6.01
C ARG A 82 16.97 2.93 6.10
N LEU A 83 17.35 3.33 7.33
CA LEU A 83 18.06 4.57 7.60
C LEU A 83 19.04 4.38 8.76
N ASP A 84 20.01 5.29 8.84
CA ASP A 84 20.91 5.39 9.99
C ASP A 84 20.19 6.07 11.17
N LEU A 85 20.43 5.58 12.36
CA LEU A 85 19.89 6.08 13.63
C LEU A 85 21.05 6.46 14.56
N PRO A 86 21.78 7.55 14.29
CA PRO A 86 22.91 7.92 15.11
C PRO A 86 22.47 8.47 16.48
N LEU A 87 23.17 8.15 17.54
CA LEU A 87 22.87 8.59 18.92
C LEU A 87 22.74 10.10 19.07
N GLN A 88 23.49 10.87 18.27
CA GLN A 88 23.41 12.34 18.26
C GLN A 88 22.01 12.87 17.89
N ARG A 89 21.17 12.05 17.22
CA ARG A 89 19.76 12.34 16.92
C ARG A 89 18.79 11.73 17.92
N GLN A 90 19.28 11.27 19.05
CA GLN A 90 18.48 10.74 20.16
C GLN A 90 17.40 9.74 19.72
N PRO A 91 17.78 8.64 19.03
CA PRO A 91 16.79 7.70 18.54
C PRO A 91 16.06 7.01 19.71
N VAL A 92 14.75 6.90 19.53
CA VAL A 92 13.82 6.33 20.51
C VAL A 92 12.96 5.24 19.88
N ILE A 93 12.52 4.30 20.70
CA ILE A 93 11.59 3.25 20.33
C ILE A 93 10.35 3.32 21.21
N ARG A 94 9.17 3.18 20.61
CA ARG A 94 7.88 3.14 21.27
C ARG A 94 7.05 1.98 20.72
N LYS A 95 6.36 1.29 21.61
CA LYS A 95 5.47 0.20 21.24
C LYS A 95 4.19 0.74 20.60
N ILE A 96 3.70 0.05 19.59
CA ILE A 96 2.40 0.28 18.98
C ILE A 96 1.45 -0.83 19.44
N ASP A 97 0.25 -0.47 19.88
CA ASP A 97 -0.89 -1.37 20.08
C ASP A 97 -1.82 -1.22 18.86
N PRO A 98 -1.59 -1.99 17.77
CA PRO A 98 -2.25 -1.75 16.52
C PRO A 98 -3.62 -2.41 16.40
N VAL A 99 -4.49 -1.83 15.58
CA VAL A 99 -5.57 -2.62 14.97
C VAL A 99 -4.94 -3.57 13.97
N LYS A 100 -5.17 -4.88 14.15
CA LYS A 100 -4.61 -5.94 13.28
C LYS A 100 -5.71 -6.71 12.55
N TYR A 101 -5.38 -7.16 11.33
CA TYR A 101 -6.18 -8.12 10.55
C TYR A 101 -7.61 -7.66 10.26
N ALA A 102 -7.85 -6.35 10.16
CA ALA A 102 -9.14 -5.80 9.76
C ALA A 102 -9.21 -5.67 8.23
N GLY A 103 -10.39 -5.98 7.67
CA GLY A 103 -10.66 -5.87 6.24
C GLY A 103 -11.84 -4.96 5.94
N ILE A 104 -11.72 -4.14 4.90
CA ILE A 104 -12.81 -3.36 4.30
C ILE A 104 -12.90 -3.79 2.85
N GLU A 105 -13.98 -4.48 2.48
CA GLU A 105 -14.06 -5.09 1.17
C GLU A 105 -15.40 -4.86 0.49
N CYS A 106 -15.37 -4.68 -0.84
CA CYS A 106 -16.51 -4.80 -1.72
C CYS A 106 -17.69 -3.89 -1.36
N LEU A 107 -17.41 -2.61 -1.09
CA LEU A 107 -18.44 -1.64 -0.80
C LEU A 107 -18.22 -0.34 -1.60
N LYS A 108 -19.29 0.42 -1.75
CA LYS A 108 -19.25 1.77 -2.28
C LYS A 108 -19.44 2.78 -1.16
N ILE A 109 -18.54 3.75 -1.09
CA ILE A 109 -18.61 4.91 -0.21
C ILE A 109 -18.92 6.12 -1.06
N VAL A 110 -19.97 6.86 -0.71
CA VAL A 110 -20.27 8.16 -1.29
C VAL A 110 -20.33 9.16 -0.15
N ARG A 111 -19.42 10.12 -0.12
CA ARG A 111 -19.47 11.19 0.87
C ARG A 111 -20.57 12.18 0.50
N GLY A 112 -21.47 12.46 1.44
CA GLY A 112 -22.63 13.30 1.18
C GLY A 112 -22.38 14.82 1.36
N SER A 113 -21.22 15.22 1.94
CA SER A 113 -20.93 16.63 2.23
C SER A 113 -19.45 16.93 2.39
N ASN A 114 -19.08 18.20 2.22
CA ASN A 114 -17.72 18.74 2.42
C ASN A 114 -17.58 19.54 3.73
N ASP A 115 -18.40 19.30 4.71
CA ASP A 115 -18.51 20.05 5.96
C ASP A 115 -17.38 19.78 6.96
N ALA A 116 -16.59 18.73 6.76
CA ALA A 116 -15.51 18.34 7.64
C ALA A 116 -14.14 18.59 6.99
N PHE A 117 -13.48 19.67 7.40
CA PHE A 117 -12.12 19.98 6.95
C PHE A 117 -11.13 18.81 7.24
N GLN A 118 -10.28 18.49 6.28
CA GLN A 118 -9.25 17.44 6.35
C GLN A 118 -9.75 16.07 6.85
N SER A 119 -10.91 15.64 6.43
CA SER A 119 -11.44 14.31 6.72
C SER A 119 -11.29 13.36 5.54
N ASN A 120 -11.09 12.08 5.87
CA ASN A 120 -10.91 11.00 4.89
C ASN A 120 -12.19 10.16 4.75
N ASN A 121 -12.34 9.45 3.66
CA ASN A 121 -13.40 8.45 3.57
C ASN A 121 -13.02 7.22 4.40
N ILE A 122 -11.80 6.71 4.25
CA ILE A 122 -11.24 5.65 5.09
C ILE A 122 -9.95 6.15 5.72
N SER A 123 -9.78 5.96 7.03
CA SER A 123 -8.57 6.31 7.78
C SER A 123 -8.07 5.11 8.56
N LEU A 124 -6.80 4.77 8.38
CA LEU A 124 -6.08 3.78 9.18
C LEU A 124 -4.98 4.51 9.95
N GLU A 125 -4.97 4.38 11.27
CA GLU A 125 -3.95 4.95 12.14
C GLU A 125 -3.50 3.90 13.15
N PHE A 126 -2.18 3.68 13.26
CA PHE A 126 -1.63 2.58 14.04
C PHE A 126 -2.31 1.24 13.71
N ALA A 127 -2.40 0.92 12.42
CA ALA A 127 -2.95 -0.33 11.92
C ALA A 127 -1.83 -1.23 11.37
N SER A 128 -2.03 -2.53 11.43
CA SER A 128 -1.08 -3.50 10.88
C SER A 128 -1.79 -4.71 10.28
N ASN A 129 -1.27 -5.21 9.15
CA ASN A 129 -1.84 -6.37 8.45
C ASN A 129 -3.34 -6.20 8.13
N CYS A 130 -3.71 -5.01 7.66
CA CYS A 130 -5.08 -4.66 7.30
C CYS A 130 -5.24 -4.61 5.78
N LEU A 131 -6.46 -4.90 5.30
CA LEU A 131 -6.78 -4.98 3.87
C LEU A 131 -7.93 -4.04 3.51
N ILE A 132 -7.75 -3.29 2.42
CA ILE A 132 -8.84 -2.60 1.71
C ILE A 132 -8.88 -3.14 0.29
N ASN A 133 -9.99 -3.78 -0.11
CA ASN A 133 -10.08 -4.47 -1.39
C ASN A 133 -11.42 -4.23 -2.08
N GLY A 134 -11.38 -3.86 -3.36
CA GLY A 134 -12.58 -3.73 -4.18
C GLY A 134 -13.55 -2.64 -3.71
N VAL A 135 -13.03 -1.56 -3.14
CA VAL A 135 -13.84 -0.43 -2.66
C VAL A 135 -13.97 0.62 -3.76
N GLU A 136 -15.20 1.05 -4.06
CA GLU A 136 -15.44 2.29 -4.78
C GLU A 136 -15.60 3.43 -3.77
N SER A 137 -14.79 4.47 -3.91
CA SER A 137 -14.90 5.65 -3.05
C SER A 137 -15.07 6.90 -3.89
N ASP A 138 -16.21 7.56 -3.73
CA ASP A 138 -16.67 8.73 -4.46
C ASP A 138 -16.64 9.95 -3.56
N SER A 139 -16.08 11.03 -4.07
CA SER A 139 -16.04 12.36 -3.44
C SER A 139 -15.38 12.37 -2.06
N ALA A 140 -14.11 12.74 -2.00
CA ALA A 140 -13.38 12.91 -0.73
C ALA A 140 -13.21 14.39 -0.37
N ASN A 141 -12.93 14.67 0.92
CA ASN A 141 -12.46 16.00 1.34
C ASN A 141 -10.92 16.07 1.26
N LEU A 142 -10.20 15.38 2.18
CA LEU A 142 -8.75 15.30 2.13
C LEU A 142 -8.31 14.14 1.24
N ALA A 143 -8.56 12.90 1.66
CA ALA A 143 -8.18 11.70 0.94
C ALA A 143 -9.30 10.66 0.93
N HIS A 144 -9.34 9.83 -0.10
CA HIS A 144 -10.22 8.66 -0.11
C HIS A 144 -9.76 7.64 0.92
N ILE A 145 -8.45 7.36 0.97
CA ILE A 145 -7.84 6.45 1.93
C ILE A 145 -6.58 7.13 2.50
N ALA A 146 -6.50 7.23 3.83
CA ALA A 146 -5.32 7.70 4.53
C ALA A 146 -4.76 6.60 5.42
N VAL A 147 -3.45 6.35 5.30
CA VAL A 147 -2.68 5.39 6.11
C VAL A 147 -1.62 6.17 6.86
N SER A 148 -1.74 6.22 8.18
CA SER A 148 -0.85 6.99 9.06
C SER A 148 -0.28 6.10 10.15
N SER A 149 1.02 6.20 10.41
CA SER A 149 1.71 5.46 11.48
C SER A 149 1.38 3.95 11.50
N SER A 150 1.26 3.36 10.32
CA SER A 150 0.75 2.00 10.11
C SER A 150 1.75 1.18 9.28
N SER A 151 1.63 -0.14 9.33
CA SER A 151 2.52 -1.05 8.62
C SER A 151 1.77 -2.23 8.03
N HIS A 152 2.25 -2.77 6.88
CA HIS A 152 1.65 -3.94 6.21
C HIS A 152 0.15 -3.75 5.90
N VAL A 153 -0.22 -2.54 5.47
CA VAL A 153 -1.58 -2.25 4.95
C VAL A 153 -1.59 -2.51 3.46
N GLU A 154 -2.56 -3.29 3.02
CA GLU A 154 -2.78 -3.57 1.60
C GLU A 154 -4.02 -2.85 1.09
N VAL A 155 -3.89 -2.11 -0.03
CA VAL A 155 -5.01 -1.45 -0.71
C VAL A 155 -4.99 -1.84 -2.16
N ARG A 156 -6.04 -2.54 -2.64
CA ARG A 156 -6.06 -3.06 -4.00
C ARG A 156 -7.43 -3.09 -4.64
N ASN A 157 -7.44 -3.15 -5.98
CA ASN A 157 -8.65 -3.32 -6.78
C ASN A 157 -9.73 -2.26 -6.52
N CYS A 158 -9.34 -1.09 -6.01
CA CYS A 158 -10.24 -0.01 -5.65
C CYS A 158 -10.40 1.00 -6.79
N TYR A 159 -11.54 1.68 -6.81
CA TYR A 159 -11.82 2.82 -7.67
C TYR A 159 -12.07 4.06 -6.82
N LEU A 160 -11.14 5.02 -6.89
CA LEU A 160 -11.15 6.24 -6.09
C LEU A 160 -11.29 7.43 -7.03
N HIS A 161 -12.35 8.20 -6.87
CA HIS A 161 -12.64 9.24 -7.85
C HIS A 161 -13.38 10.45 -7.27
N ASP A 162 -13.15 11.57 -7.91
CA ASP A 162 -13.75 12.86 -7.59
C ASP A 162 -13.41 13.38 -6.19
N SER A 163 -13.58 14.66 -5.96
CA SER A 163 -13.38 15.31 -4.67
C SER A 163 -14.24 16.56 -4.60
N TYR A 164 -14.54 17.04 -3.39
CA TYR A 164 -15.25 18.30 -3.20
C TYR A 164 -14.41 19.54 -3.47
N ASP A 165 -13.08 19.41 -3.34
CA ASP A 165 -12.16 20.52 -3.53
C ASP A 165 -10.81 20.00 -4.04
N TYR A 166 -10.19 20.73 -4.93
CA TYR A 166 -8.91 20.43 -5.56
C TYR A 166 -7.87 21.52 -5.33
N GLY A 167 -8.12 22.40 -4.39
CA GLY A 167 -7.23 23.50 -4.02
C GLY A 167 -6.07 23.06 -3.12
N GLY A 168 -5.30 24.03 -2.64
CA GLY A 168 -4.21 23.81 -1.69
C GLY A 168 -4.68 23.34 -0.31
N GLY A 169 -3.75 22.89 0.52
CA GLY A 169 -4.00 22.59 1.92
C GLY A 169 -4.61 21.22 2.21
N GLY A 170 -4.16 20.17 1.52
CA GLY A 170 -4.57 18.79 1.80
C GLY A 170 -5.99 18.48 1.35
N LYS A 171 -6.20 18.41 0.04
CA LYS A 171 -7.52 18.18 -0.58
C LYS A 171 -7.37 17.38 -1.87
N GLY A 172 -8.36 16.54 -2.16
CA GLY A 172 -8.47 15.81 -3.40
C GLY A 172 -7.43 14.73 -3.60
N TYR A 173 -7.04 14.02 -2.53
CA TYR A 173 -6.08 12.93 -2.59
C TYR A 173 -6.76 11.57 -2.78
N GLY A 174 -6.11 10.70 -3.54
CA GLY A 174 -6.50 9.30 -3.65
C GLY A 174 -6.08 8.50 -2.41
N ILE A 175 -4.86 7.96 -2.43
CA ILE A 175 -4.28 7.24 -1.28
C ILE A 175 -3.11 8.05 -0.75
N LEU A 176 -3.22 8.43 0.53
CA LEU A 176 -2.21 9.13 1.30
C LEU A 176 -1.55 8.16 2.27
N VAL A 177 -0.23 7.96 2.14
CA VAL A 177 0.57 7.21 3.11
C VAL A 177 1.55 8.16 3.78
N GLN A 178 1.52 8.23 5.12
CA GLN A 178 2.26 9.25 5.87
C GLN A 178 2.66 8.80 7.29
N ALA A 179 3.37 9.70 7.98
CA ALA A 179 3.71 9.59 9.40
C ALA A 179 4.41 8.28 9.74
N THR A 180 5.58 8.06 9.16
CA THR A 180 6.42 6.85 9.35
C THR A 180 5.79 5.56 8.81
N SER A 181 4.60 5.60 8.18
CA SER A 181 3.99 4.37 7.63
C SER A 181 4.93 3.66 6.67
N GLY A 182 5.02 2.34 6.82
CA GLY A 182 5.93 1.51 6.03
C GLY A 182 5.35 0.15 5.65
N ASP A 183 6.01 -0.51 4.68
CA ASP A 183 5.68 -1.87 4.24
C ASP A 183 4.24 -2.04 3.76
N CYS A 184 3.63 -0.95 3.28
CA CYS A 184 2.30 -0.96 2.71
C CYS A 184 2.34 -1.27 1.21
N LEU A 185 1.36 -2.03 0.73
CA LEU A 185 1.21 -2.38 -0.68
C LEU A 185 -0.07 -1.75 -1.25
N ILE A 186 0.10 -0.87 -2.22
CA ILE A 186 -0.98 -0.19 -2.92
C ILE A 186 -0.94 -0.61 -4.39
N GLU A 187 -1.78 -1.58 -4.79
CA GLU A 187 -1.66 -2.16 -6.12
C GLU A 187 -2.98 -2.31 -6.88
N ASN A 188 -2.89 -2.21 -8.20
CA ASN A 188 -4.00 -2.45 -9.12
C ASN A 188 -5.26 -1.61 -8.84
N ASN A 189 -5.06 -0.36 -8.37
CA ASN A 189 -6.15 0.59 -8.11
C ASN A 189 -6.35 1.52 -9.31
N ILE A 190 -7.55 2.07 -9.44
CA ILE A 190 -7.94 3.05 -10.44
C ILE A 190 -8.23 4.37 -9.74
N PHE A 191 -7.59 5.44 -10.22
CA PHE A 191 -7.78 6.81 -9.74
C PHE A 191 -8.30 7.69 -10.87
N LYS A 192 -9.32 8.48 -10.59
CA LYS A 192 -9.87 9.39 -11.59
C LYS A 192 -10.22 10.74 -10.97
N HIS A 193 -9.85 11.80 -11.66
CA HIS A 193 -10.20 13.17 -11.32
C HIS A 193 -9.83 13.54 -9.88
N LEU A 194 -8.54 13.41 -9.56
CA LEU A 194 -7.97 13.69 -8.24
C LEU A 194 -6.81 14.68 -8.37
N ARG A 195 -6.51 15.40 -7.28
CA ARG A 195 -5.36 16.29 -7.24
C ARG A 195 -4.05 15.51 -7.14
N HIS A 196 -3.95 14.56 -6.23
CA HIS A 196 -2.82 13.63 -6.07
C HIS A 196 -3.36 12.23 -5.85
N SER A 197 -3.17 11.36 -6.80
CA SER A 197 -3.73 10.00 -6.76
C SER A 197 -2.98 9.10 -5.77
N MET A 198 -1.65 9.16 -5.80
CA MET A 198 -0.73 8.35 -4.98
C MET A 198 0.27 9.29 -4.32
N ILE A 199 0.13 9.54 -3.03
CA ILE A 199 0.93 10.52 -2.32
C ILE A 199 1.60 9.94 -1.08
N LEU A 200 2.90 10.21 -0.93
CA LEU A 200 3.73 9.88 0.22
C LEU A 200 4.23 11.16 0.87
N GLN A 201 4.17 11.24 2.21
CA GLN A 201 4.71 12.37 2.97
C GLN A 201 5.14 11.98 4.38
N ALA A 202 5.88 12.85 5.06
CA ALA A 202 6.19 12.75 6.49
C ALA A 202 6.79 11.41 6.90
N GLY A 203 8.01 11.11 6.43
CA GLY A 203 8.76 9.93 6.82
C GLY A 203 8.21 8.59 6.32
N ALA A 204 7.22 8.57 5.43
CA ALA A 204 6.73 7.33 4.83
C ALA A 204 7.85 6.60 4.11
N ASN A 205 8.02 5.27 4.35
CA ASN A 205 9.15 4.53 3.82
C ASN A 205 8.85 3.05 3.59
N GLY A 206 9.56 2.44 2.63
CA GLY A 206 9.41 1.01 2.32
C GLY A 206 8.07 0.62 1.70
N ASN A 207 7.27 1.58 1.24
CA ASN A 207 5.97 1.32 0.65
C ASN A 207 6.10 1.01 -0.84
N VAL A 208 5.15 0.24 -1.37
CA VAL A 208 5.05 -0.11 -2.79
C VAL A 208 3.73 0.43 -3.36
N PHE A 209 3.82 1.22 -4.42
CA PHE A 209 2.71 1.58 -5.30
C PHE A 209 2.92 0.86 -6.63
N GLY A 210 2.15 -0.22 -6.88
CA GLY A 210 2.35 -1.13 -7.99
C GLY A 210 1.15 -1.22 -8.95
N TYR A 211 1.39 -1.13 -10.26
CA TYR A 211 0.41 -1.40 -11.32
C TYR A 211 -0.91 -0.62 -11.23
N ASN A 212 -0.90 0.54 -10.58
CA ASN A 212 -2.06 1.42 -10.50
C ASN A 212 -2.26 2.21 -11.80
N TYR A 213 -3.48 2.71 -12.02
CA TYR A 213 -3.84 3.58 -13.12
C TYR A 213 -4.46 4.89 -12.64
N SER A 214 -3.92 6.02 -13.08
CA SER A 214 -4.44 7.36 -12.76
C SER A 214 -4.72 8.17 -14.02
N ILE A 215 -5.90 8.80 -14.06
CA ILE A 215 -6.38 9.57 -15.20
C ILE A 215 -7.11 10.85 -14.75
N GLU A 216 -7.10 11.86 -15.60
CA GLU A 216 -7.78 13.14 -15.41
C GLU A 216 -7.35 13.86 -14.11
N PRO A 217 -6.04 14.07 -13.85
CA PRO A 217 -5.63 14.82 -12.66
C PRO A 217 -6.19 16.24 -12.69
N TYR A 218 -6.52 16.79 -11.52
CA TYR A 218 -7.16 18.09 -11.46
C TYR A 218 -6.72 18.92 -10.25
N TRP A 219 -6.28 20.17 -10.50
CA TRP A 219 -5.84 21.09 -9.46
C TRP A 219 -6.34 22.51 -9.75
N THR A 220 -6.96 23.17 -8.76
CA THR A 220 -7.50 24.52 -8.88
C THR A 220 -6.66 25.59 -8.19
N GLY A 221 -5.73 25.22 -7.33
CA GLY A 221 -4.93 26.14 -6.50
C GLY A 221 -3.64 26.65 -7.16
N THR A 222 -3.53 26.61 -8.49
CA THR A 222 -2.31 26.97 -9.21
C THR A 222 -2.61 27.85 -10.42
N THR A 223 -1.58 28.56 -10.89
CA THR A 223 -1.58 29.28 -12.18
C THR A 223 -1.21 28.38 -13.36
N LEU A 224 -0.76 27.15 -13.10
CA LEU A 224 -0.52 26.12 -14.12
C LEU A 224 -1.86 25.59 -14.67
N PRO A 225 -1.85 24.91 -15.82
CA PRO A 225 -3.05 24.21 -16.28
C PRO A 225 -3.60 23.27 -15.20
N SER A 226 -4.91 23.22 -15.04
CA SER A 226 -5.57 22.47 -13.97
C SER A 226 -5.24 20.97 -13.98
N ASN A 227 -4.86 20.41 -15.12
CA ASN A 227 -4.43 19.02 -15.27
C ASN A 227 -2.92 18.80 -15.06
N ALA A 228 -2.16 19.85 -14.74
CA ALA A 228 -0.74 19.75 -14.35
C ALA A 228 -0.61 19.44 -12.84
N SER A 229 -1.26 18.39 -12.40
CA SER A 229 -1.25 17.90 -11.02
C SER A 229 -0.53 16.56 -10.97
N GLY A 230 0.34 16.37 -9.98
CA GLY A 230 1.08 15.11 -9.84
C GLY A 230 0.17 13.95 -9.44
N ASP A 231 0.24 12.85 -10.17
CA ASP A 231 -0.45 11.61 -9.82
C ASP A 231 0.35 10.79 -8.80
N LEU A 232 1.67 10.67 -9.03
CA LEU A 232 2.62 9.97 -8.19
C LEU A 232 3.49 11.01 -7.51
N VAL A 233 3.35 11.19 -6.20
CA VAL A 233 3.92 12.35 -5.51
C VAL A 233 4.73 11.93 -4.28
N LEU A 234 5.99 12.36 -4.24
CA LEU A 234 6.76 12.49 -3.00
C LEU A 234 6.58 13.93 -2.52
N HIS A 235 5.97 14.11 -1.34
CA HIS A 235 5.50 15.42 -0.89
C HIS A 235 6.28 15.99 0.30
N GLY A 236 7.59 15.78 0.31
CA GLY A 236 8.51 16.34 1.30
C GLY A 236 8.42 15.70 2.69
N ASN A 237 9.01 16.37 3.68
CA ASN A 237 9.16 15.88 5.04
C ASN A 237 9.80 14.47 5.10
N TYR A 238 10.87 14.30 4.32
CA TYR A 238 11.78 13.14 4.36
C TYR A 238 11.15 11.78 4.03
N VAL A 239 10.41 11.68 2.94
CA VAL A 239 9.94 10.41 2.37
C VAL A 239 11.12 9.66 1.76
N PHE A 240 11.33 8.36 2.10
CA PHE A 240 12.52 7.62 1.67
C PHE A 240 12.26 6.13 1.39
N SER A 241 13.09 5.53 0.54
CA SER A 241 13.11 4.08 0.27
C SER A 241 11.76 3.48 -0.16
N ASN A 242 10.94 4.21 -0.91
CA ASN A 242 9.67 3.71 -1.45
C ASN A 242 9.83 3.30 -2.91
N LEU A 243 8.93 2.44 -3.39
CA LEU A 243 8.89 1.95 -4.76
C LEU A 243 7.57 2.32 -5.45
N PHE A 244 7.67 2.94 -6.62
CA PHE A 244 6.58 3.08 -7.57
C PHE A 244 6.90 2.21 -8.79
N GLU A 245 6.13 1.15 -9.03
CA GLU A 245 6.42 0.19 -10.09
C GLU A 245 5.22 -0.09 -10.98
N GLY A 246 5.42 -0.03 -12.30
CA GLY A 246 4.41 -0.45 -13.27
C GLY A 246 3.15 0.41 -13.34
N ASN A 247 3.15 1.59 -12.71
CA ASN A 247 2.00 2.48 -12.71
C ASN A 247 1.87 3.21 -14.06
N ILE A 248 0.65 3.53 -14.43
CA ILE A 248 0.33 4.41 -15.56
C ILE A 248 -0.38 5.64 -15.00
N GLY A 249 0.18 6.82 -15.23
CA GLY A 249 -0.36 8.10 -14.75
C GLY A 249 0.02 9.25 -15.68
N GLN A 250 -0.20 10.46 -15.24
CA GLN A 250 0.01 11.66 -16.05
C GLN A 250 1.31 12.37 -15.68
N GLN A 251 1.70 12.34 -14.40
CA GLN A 251 2.88 13.04 -13.90
C GLN A 251 3.44 12.42 -12.61
N ILE A 252 4.76 12.30 -12.52
CA ILE A 252 5.50 12.14 -11.27
C ILE A 252 5.97 13.52 -10.80
N VAL A 253 5.74 13.83 -9.53
CA VAL A 253 6.27 15.03 -8.88
C VAL A 253 7.08 14.66 -7.65
N ILE A 254 8.35 15.05 -7.64
CA ILE A 254 9.21 15.01 -6.45
C ILE A 254 9.19 16.44 -5.89
N ASP A 255 8.29 16.65 -4.94
CA ASP A 255 7.90 17.97 -4.44
C ASP A 255 8.74 18.38 -3.22
N ASP A 256 9.12 19.62 -3.15
CA ASP A 256 9.88 20.23 -2.05
C ASP A 256 9.06 21.22 -1.22
N SER A 257 7.76 21.34 -1.46
CA SER A 257 6.90 22.32 -0.76
C SER A 257 6.87 22.12 0.76
N HIS A 258 7.18 20.91 1.22
CA HIS A 258 7.39 20.55 2.63
C HIS A 258 8.83 20.10 2.92
N GLY A 259 9.82 20.73 2.25
CA GLY A 259 11.23 20.38 2.37
C GLY A 259 11.64 19.16 1.56
N ILE A 260 12.83 18.66 1.81
CA ILE A 260 13.44 17.57 1.04
C ILE A 260 12.68 16.25 1.24
N ASN A 261 12.69 15.42 0.19
CA ASN A 261 12.46 13.99 0.34
C ASN A 261 13.80 13.31 0.67
N GLY A 262 13.73 12.24 1.45
CA GLY A 262 14.87 11.40 1.76
C GLY A 262 15.31 10.56 0.55
N PRO A 263 16.41 9.79 0.69
CA PRO A 263 17.02 9.06 -0.42
C PRO A 263 16.28 7.75 -0.77
N PHE A 264 16.68 7.18 -1.91
CA PHE A 264 16.37 5.83 -2.37
C PHE A 264 14.90 5.55 -2.72
N ASN A 265 14.08 6.59 -2.94
CA ASN A 265 12.80 6.36 -3.60
C ASN A 265 13.05 5.94 -5.04
N THR A 266 12.37 4.89 -5.47
CA THR A 266 12.59 4.25 -6.77
C THR A 266 11.34 4.33 -7.62
N PHE A 267 11.47 4.88 -8.82
CA PHE A 267 10.44 4.88 -9.85
C PHE A 267 10.89 3.89 -10.93
N PHE A 268 10.19 2.74 -10.98
CA PHE A 268 10.56 1.63 -11.85
C PHE A 268 9.44 1.31 -12.84
N ARG A 269 9.75 1.37 -14.14
CA ARG A 269 8.82 0.97 -15.21
C ARG A 269 7.43 1.64 -15.13
N ASN A 270 7.37 2.93 -14.72
CA ASN A 270 6.13 3.69 -14.78
C ASN A 270 5.96 4.38 -16.14
N ARG A 271 4.72 4.63 -16.56
CA ARG A 271 4.41 5.42 -17.76
C ARG A 271 3.70 6.70 -17.39
N LEU A 272 4.22 7.83 -17.88
CA LEU A 272 3.68 9.16 -17.67
C LEU A 272 3.19 9.69 -19.03
N GLU A 273 1.87 9.88 -19.15
CA GLU A 273 1.23 10.12 -20.43
C GLU A 273 1.05 11.61 -20.78
N SER A 274 1.28 12.51 -19.80
CA SER A 274 1.12 13.95 -19.99
C SER A 274 2.39 14.72 -19.58
N TYR A 275 2.48 15.24 -18.35
CA TYR A 275 3.54 16.17 -17.96
C TYR A 275 4.90 15.51 -17.72
N GLY A 276 4.92 14.19 -17.47
CA GLY A 276 6.17 13.44 -17.32
C GLY A 276 6.72 13.43 -15.90
N ILE A 277 8.03 13.64 -15.73
CA ILE A 277 8.73 13.59 -14.43
C ILE A 277 9.29 14.98 -14.11
N PHE A 278 8.89 15.50 -12.98
CA PHE A 278 9.30 16.81 -12.52
C PHE A 278 9.78 16.78 -11.05
N MET A 279 10.95 17.32 -10.79
CA MET A 279 11.47 17.54 -9.44
C MET A 279 11.60 19.05 -9.19
N ASN A 280 11.16 19.51 -8.02
CA ASN A 280 11.44 20.86 -7.56
C ASN A 280 12.90 20.98 -7.10
N ASN A 281 13.41 22.21 -6.94
CA ASN A 281 14.82 22.46 -6.70
C ASN A 281 15.15 23.38 -5.51
N ASN A 282 14.19 23.60 -4.61
CA ASN A 282 14.36 24.54 -3.49
C ASN A 282 13.92 23.98 -2.13
N PRO A 283 14.70 23.10 -1.51
CA PRO A 283 15.90 22.44 -2.00
C PRO A 283 15.60 21.19 -2.84
N PRO A 284 16.50 20.74 -3.73
CA PRO A 284 16.30 19.49 -4.45
C PRO A 284 16.49 18.27 -3.53
N SER A 285 15.83 17.17 -3.88
CA SER A 285 15.99 15.89 -3.20
C SER A 285 17.06 15.04 -3.88
N ASP A 286 18.10 14.62 -3.16
CA ASP A 286 19.20 13.81 -3.70
C ASP A 286 18.87 12.30 -3.74
N SER A 287 19.70 11.51 -4.44
CA SER A 287 19.72 10.03 -4.38
C SER A 287 18.39 9.35 -4.71
N GLN A 288 17.69 9.79 -5.73
CA GLN A 288 16.49 9.15 -6.24
C GLN A 288 16.83 8.18 -7.39
N ASN A 289 16.06 7.10 -7.54
CA ASN A 289 16.27 6.09 -8.58
C ASN A 289 15.16 6.16 -9.64
N LEU A 290 15.54 6.29 -10.91
CA LEU A 290 14.61 6.34 -12.05
C LEU A 290 15.04 5.30 -13.08
N VAL A 291 14.28 4.21 -13.20
CA VAL A 291 14.68 3.03 -13.97
C VAL A 291 13.54 2.59 -14.89
N GLY A 292 13.80 2.53 -16.19
CA GLY A 292 12.88 1.96 -17.17
C GLY A 292 11.54 2.69 -17.34
N ASN A 293 11.42 3.94 -16.89
CA ASN A 293 10.18 4.69 -17.02
C ASN A 293 9.96 5.19 -18.45
N GLU A 294 8.71 5.38 -18.83
CA GLU A 294 8.31 5.99 -20.11
C GLU A 294 7.66 7.35 -19.88
N VAL A 295 8.15 8.38 -20.56
CA VAL A 295 7.50 9.68 -20.68
C VAL A 295 7.02 9.85 -22.12
N THR A 296 5.70 9.85 -22.33
CA THR A 296 5.15 9.57 -23.66
C THR A 296 4.60 10.79 -24.42
N SER A 297 4.27 11.90 -23.74
CA SER A 297 3.77 13.10 -24.39
C SER A 297 4.85 13.79 -25.22
N THR A 298 4.50 14.14 -26.46
CA THR A 298 5.34 14.95 -27.36
C THR A 298 4.83 16.40 -27.50
N VAL A 299 3.80 16.76 -26.76
CA VAL A 299 3.27 18.13 -26.72
C VAL A 299 4.37 19.06 -26.15
N PHE A 300 4.54 20.25 -26.72
CA PHE A 300 5.63 21.17 -26.41
C PHE A 300 5.75 21.53 -24.92
N THR A 301 4.62 21.71 -24.25
CA THR A 301 4.54 22.08 -22.82
C THR A 301 4.46 20.90 -21.87
N GLN A 302 4.57 19.68 -22.36
CA GLN A 302 4.43 18.45 -21.62
C GLN A 302 5.65 17.54 -21.83
N GLY A 303 5.60 16.32 -21.29
CA GLY A 303 6.63 15.30 -21.47
C GLY A 303 7.97 15.71 -20.84
N LEU A 304 7.95 16.36 -19.70
CA LEU A 304 9.13 16.77 -18.97
C LEU A 304 9.91 15.57 -18.44
N TYR A 305 11.22 15.73 -18.41
CA TYR A 305 12.12 14.88 -17.63
C TYR A 305 13.12 15.80 -16.97
N LEU A 306 12.77 16.31 -15.80
CA LEU A 306 13.52 17.37 -15.13
C LEU A 306 13.85 16.94 -13.71
N LEU A 307 15.13 16.69 -13.48
CA LEU A 307 15.69 16.30 -12.19
C LEU A 307 16.68 17.38 -11.72
N PHE A 308 16.68 17.63 -10.43
CA PHE A 308 17.63 18.49 -9.74
C PHE A 308 18.27 17.72 -8.59
N GLY A 309 19.38 18.20 -8.07
CA GLY A 309 20.15 17.51 -7.03
C GLY A 309 21.23 16.62 -7.64
N LYS A 310 21.70 15.66 -6.84
CA LYS A 310 22.85 14.81 -7.18
C LYS A 310 22.60 13.34 -6.79
N ASP A 311 23.54 12.50 -7.22
CA ASP A 311 23.59 11.07 -6.86
C ASP A 311 22.34 10.27 -7.26
N HIS A 312 21.60 10.71 -8.29
CA HIS A 312 20.48 9.97 -8.84
C HIS A 312 20.97 8.78 -9.66
N PHE A 313 20.35 7.62 -9.43
CA PHE A 313 20.54 6.47 -10.33
C PHE A 313 19.51 6.53 -11.46
N GLN A 314 19.98 6.56 -12.71
CA GLN A 314 19.14 6.64 -13.89
C GLN A 314 19.54 5.54 -14.87
N TYR A 315 18.58 4.74 -15.34
CA TYR A 315 18.84 3.66 -16.26
C TYR A 315 17.62 3.32 -17.13
N GLY A 316 17.79 3.19 -18.43
CA GLY A 316 16.77 2.65 -19.35
C GLY A 316 15.48 3.45 -19.47
N ASN A 317 15.45 4.72 -19.05
CA ASN A 317 14.23 5.53 -19.17
C ASN A 317 14.01 5.94 -20.63
N ASN A 318 12.79 5.78 -21.14
CA ASN A 318 12.43 6.17 -22.49
C ASN A 318 11.66 7.50 -22.49
N ILE A 319 12.36 8.57 -22.86
CA ILE A 319 11.82 9.91 -22.86
C ILE A 319 11.48 10.32 -24.29
N ARG A 320 10.20 10.38 -24.60
CA ARG A 320 9.68 10.75 -25.94
C ARG A 320 10.27 9.89 -27.07
N GLY A 321 10.55 8.62 -26.81
CA GLY A 321 11.12 7.69 -27.79
C GLY A 321 12.65 7.60 -27.77
N SER A 322 13.33 8.30 -26.86
CA SER A 322 14.80 8.24 -26.72
C SER A 322 15.20 7.71 -25.36
N ILE A 323 16.13 6.75 -25.34
CA ILE A 323 16.66 6.19 -24.08
C ILE A 323 17.56 7.19 -23.37
N THR A 324 17.35 7.37 -22.09
CA THR A 324 18.04 8.29 -21.21
C THR A 324 18.41 7.60 -19.88
N PRO A 325 19.68 7.60 -19.47
CA PRO A 325 20.88 8.02 -20.25
C PRO A 325 21.12 7.15 -21.47
N VAL A 326 21.83 7.73 -22.47
CA VAL A 326 22.25 6.96 -23.67
C VAL A 326 23.17 5.82 -23.25
N GLY A 327 23.02 4.64 -23.85
CA GLY A 327 23.81 3.45 -23.55
C GLY A 327 23.23 2.60 -22.42
N THR A 328 21.96 2.82 -22.04
CA THR A 328 21.24 2.06 -20.99
C THR A 328 20.01 1.36 -21.55
N GLU A 329 20.09 0.87 -22.79
CA GLU A 329 18.96 0.27 -23.53
C GLU A 329 18.54 -1.10 -22.98
N GLU A 330 19.47 -1.82 -22.34
CA GLU A 330 19.23 -3.19 -21.85
C GLU A 330 18.77 -3.15 -20.39
N LEU A 331 17.51 -3.50 -20.14
CA LEU A 331 16.93 -3.61 -18.81
C LEU A 331 16.27 -4.97 -18.63
N SER A 332 16.97 -5.88 -17.93
CA SER A 332 16.52 -7.25 -17.69
C SER A 332 15.53 -7.39 -16.51
N ASP A 333 15.61 -6.48 -15.55
CA ASP A 333 14.78 -6.55 -14.35
C ASP A 333 13.30 -6.42 -14.68
N THR A 334 12.50 -7.34 -14.17
CA THR A 334 11.07 -7.40 -14.44
C THR A 334 10.24 -6.77 -13.32
N SER A 335 10.68 -6.94 -12.07
CA SER A 335 10.06 -6.35 -10.87
C SER A 335 11.10 -6.24 -9.74
N TYR A 336 10.90 -5.27 -8.84
CA TYR A 336 11.69 -5.12 -7.62
C TYR A 336 10.97 -5.60 -6.35
N TYR A 337 9.67 -5.94 -6.43
CA TYR A 337 8.95 -6.51 -5.29
C TYR A 337 8.29 -7.87 -5.57
N LEU A 338 8.19 -8.27 -6.82
CA LEU A 338 7.57 -9.54 -7.24
C LEU A 338 8.61 -10.52 -7.77
N THR A 339 8.54 -11.77 -7.32
CA THR A 339 9.38 -12.86 -7.84
C THR A 339 8.82 -13.50 -9.11
N LYS A 340 7.55 -13.27 -9.41
CA LYS A 340 6.84 -13.75 -10.60
C LYS A 340 5.75 -12.77 -11.01
N LYS A 341 5.24 -12.92 -12.23
CA LYS A 341 4.09 -12.16 -12.74
C LYS A 341 2.88 -12.33 -11.78
N PRO A 342 2.26 -11.25 -11.31
CA PRO A 342 1.12 -11.36 -10.40
C PRO A 342 -0.14 -11.86 -11.12
N PRO A 343 -1.04 -12.59 -10.43
CA PRO A 343 -2.25 -13.16 -11.03
C PRO A 343 -3.17 -12.14 -11.70
N PHE A 344 -3.29 -10.93 -11.15
CA PHE A 344 -4.13 -9.88 -11.74
C PHE A 344 -3.63 -9.37 -13.11
N LEU A 345 -2.44 -9.82 -13.54
CA LEU A 345 -1.90 -9.58 -14.87
C LEU A 345 -2.03 -10.80 -15.79
N ASP A 346 -2.73 -11.88 -15.42
CA ASP A 346 -2.78 -13.12 -16.20
C ASP A 346 -3.34 -12.90 -17.60
N ASP A 347 -4.32 -12.00 -17.76
CA ASP A 347 -4.87 -11.59 -19.05
C ASP A 347 -3.90 -10.74 -19.89
N ILE A 348 -2.77 -10.32 -19.33
CA ILE A 348 -1.75 -9.51 -20.00
C ILE A 348 -0.67 -10.44 -20.54
N SER A 349 -0.57 -10.57 -21.86
CA SER A 349 0.38 -11.49 -22.53
C SER A 349 1.84 -11.11 -22.35
N GLN A 350 2.15 -9.85 -21.99
CA GLN A 350 3.50 -9.31 -21.92
C GLN A 350 3.86 -8.84 -20.51
N TYR A 351 4.97 -9.38 -19.97
CA TYR A 351 5.53 -8.99 -18.68
C TYR A 351 7.06 -8.91 -18.79
N PRO A 352 7.70 -7.81 -18.38
CA PRO A 352 7.12 -6.57 -17.82
C PRO A 352 6.24 -5.81 -18.83
N ILE A 353 5.36 -4.91 -18.37
CA ILE A 353 4.40 -4.24 -19.24
C ILE A 353 4.97 -2.96 -19.84
N ILE A 354 5.81 -2.24 -19.10
CA ILE A 354 6.34 -0.91 -19.42
C ILE A 354 7.86 -0.95 -19.48
N GLY A 355 8.44 -0.13 -20.34
CA GLY A 355 9.90 -0.01 -20.52
C GLY A 355 10.50 -1.14 -21.37
N THR A 356 11.78 -1.03 -21.68
CA THR A 356 12.48 -2.04 -22.48
C THR A 356 12.38 -3.44 -21.87
N PRO A 357 12.19 -4.52 -22.66
CA PRO A 357 12.28 -4.57 -24.12
C PRO A 357 10.99 -4.20 -24.88
N ASN A 358 9.99 -3.65 -24.23
CA ASN A 358 8.70 -3.35 -24.85
C ASN A 358 8.80 -2.23 -25.87
N VAL A 359 7.88 -2.26 -26.84
CA VAL A 359 7.68 -1.15 -27.74
C VAL A 359 7.18 0.05 -26.96
N PHE A 360 7.77 1.20 -27.17
CA PHE A 360 7.41 2.46 -26.54
C PHE A 360 5.91 2.75 -26.66
N LYS A 361 5.26 3.11 -25.57
CA LYS A 361 3.80 3.33 -25.43
C LYS A 361 2.93 2.08 -25.62
N SER A 362 3.52 0.90 -25.78
CA SER A 362 2.74 -0.34 -25.88
C SER A 362 2.35 -0.88 -24.49
N GLY A 363 1.32 -1.70 -24.47
CA GLY A 363 0.84 -2.36 -23.27
C GLY A 363 0.02 -1.44 -22.34
N LYS A 364 -0.80 -2.09 -21.54
CA LYS A 364 -1.58 -1.49 -20.44
C LYS A 364 -1.42 -2.39 -19.22
N ASN A 365 -1.34 -1.83 -18.03
CA ASN A 365 -1.47 -2.62 -16.82
C ASN A 365 -2.95 -3.03 -16.61
N SER A 366 -3.20 -3.92 -15.65
CA SER A 366 -4.54 -4.45 -15.40
C SER A 366 -5.54 -3.37 -15.02
N ALA A 367 -5.13 -2.39 -14.19
CA ALA A 367 -5.99 -1.29 -13.78
C ALA A 367 -6.44 -0.43 -15.00
N ALA A 368 -5.51 -0.08 -15.91
CA ALA A 368 -5.83 0.65 -17.12
C ALA A 368 -6.72 -0.15 -18.10
N PHE A 369 -6.45 -1.46 -18.21
CA PHE A 369 -7.30 -2.37 -19.00
C PHE A 369 -8.71 -2.44 -18.42
N ASN A 370 -8.85 -2.63 -17.12
CA ASN A 370 -10.11 -2.69 -16.40
C ASN A 370 -10.91 -1.40 -16.56
N PHE A 371 -10.28 -0.23 -16.37
CA PHE A 371 -10.92 1.06 -16.58
C PHE A 371 -11.49 1.20 -18.00
N THR A 372 -10.71 0.81 -19.02
CA THR A 372 -11.13 0.90 -20.42
C THR A 372 -12.34 0.00 -20.72
N ASN A 373 -12.50 -1.11 -19.99
CA ASN A 373 -13.60 -2.06 -20.15
C ASN A 373 -14.75 -1.84 -19.16
N GLY A 374 -14.75 -0.74 -18.39
CA GLY A 374 -15.83 -0.42 -17.44
C GLY A 374 -15.82 -1.28 -16.18
N ILE A 375 -14.72 -1.93 -15.87
CA ILE A 375 -14.51 -2.71 -14.66
C ILE A 375 -13.76 -1.81 -13.66
N PHE A 376 -14.47 -1.22 -12.71
CA PHE A 376 -13.87 -0.21 -11.84
C PHE A 376 -13.35 -0.78 -10.52
N THR A 377 -14.00 -1.82 -10.00
CA THR A 377 -13.57 -2.54 -8.80
C THR A 377 -13.60 -4.04 -9.05
N ARG A 378 -12.79 -4.79 -8.32
CA ARG A 378 -12.87 -6.25 -8.33
C ARG A 378 -13.13 -6.76 -6.92
N CYS A 379 -14.24 -7.48 -6.78
CA CYS A 379 -14.69 -8.11 -5.56
C CYS A 379 -14.87 -9.60 -5.82
N GLY A 380 -14.25 -10.47 -5.04
CA GLY A 380 -14.37 -11.92 -5.18
C GLY A 380 -13.06 -12.62 -5.57
N ASP A 381 -13.09 -13.86 -5.78
CA ASP A 381 -12.15 -14.98 -5.69
C ASP A 381 -10.70 -14.85 -6.24
N ASP A 382 -10.28 -13.69 -6.72
CA ASP A 382 -8.92 -13.48 -7.26
C ASP A 382 -7.90 -13.00 -6.21
N VAL A 383 -8.14 -13.33 -4.95
CA VAL A 383 -7.28 -12.95 -3.85
C VAL A 383 -6.33 -14.08 -3.47
N ILE A 384 -5.21 -14.17 -4.15
CA ILE A 384 -4.03 -14.83 -3.59
C ILE A 384 -2.90 -13.83 -3.57
N SER A 385 -2.83 -13.08 -2.48
CA SER A 385 -1.63 -12.36 -2.14
C SER A 385 -0.65 -13.24 -1.38
N GLY A 386 0.57 -13.17 -1.78
CA GLY A 386 1.81 -13.39 -1.07
C GLY A 386 2.00 -14.62 -0.20
N ASN A 387 2.95 -15.48 -0.66
CA ASN A 387 3.61 -16.54 0.07
C ASN A 387 2.79 -17.79 0.41
N GLN A 388 2.58 -18.62 -0.58
CA GLN A 388 3.05 -20.01 -0.54
C GLN A 388 2.67 -20.74 -1.83
N SER A 389 3.64 -21.40 -2.45
CA SER A 389 3.43 -22.41 -3.48
C SER A 389 2.58 -23.54 -2.93
N ILE A 390 1.28 -23.52 -3.20
CA ILE A 390 0.43 -24.71 -3.07
C ILE A 390 0.01 -25.09 -4.48
N SER A 391 0.43 -26.27 -4.88
CA SER A 391 0.06 -26.92 -6.14
C SER A 391 -1.44 -26.86 -6.38
N GLU A 392 -1.81 -26.41 -7.57
CA GLU A 392 -3.16 -26.37 -8.13
C GLU A 392 -4.03 -27.57 -7.73
N ARG A 393 -5.12 -27.28 -7.03
CA ARG A 393 -6.36 -28.05 -7.11
C ARG A 393 -7.51 -27.11 -6.83
N GLU A 394 -8.20 -26.67 -7.87
CA GLU A 394 -9.51 -26.03 -7.75
C GLU A 394 -10.43 -26.92 -6.95
N VAL A 395 -10.79 -26.50 -5.75
CA VAL A 395 -11.90 -27.08 -5.00
C VAL A 395 -13.05 -26.11 -5.13
N SER A 396 -13.97 -26.37 -6.06
CA SER A 396 -15.22 -25.62 -6.17
C SER A 396 -16.14 -25.99 -5.01
N VAL A 397 -16.04 -25.27 -3.90
CA VAL A 397 -16.86 -25.48 -2.71
C VAL A 397 -17.99 -24.47 -2.67
N ALA A 398 -19.21 -24.93 -2.59
CA ALA A 398 -20.42 -24.11 -2.44
C ALA A 398 -21.00 -24.24 -1.03
N LEU A 399 -21.41 -23.08 -0.46
CA LEU A 399 -22.02 -22.99 0.87
C LEU A 399 -23.43 -22.39 0.74
N TYR A 400 -24.46 -23.10 1.21
CA TYR A 400 -25.85 -22.63 1.13
C TYR A 400 -26.77 -23.26 2.18
N PRO A 401 -27.86 -22.56 2.56
CA PRO A 401 -28.15 -21.17 2.24
C PRO A 401 -27.20 -20.19 2.97
N ASN A 402 -26.88 -19.11 2.32
CA ASN A 402 -26.16 -18.01 2.91
C ASN A 402 -26.82 -16.69 2.46
N PRO A 403 -27.45 -15.89 3.33
CA PRO A 403 -27.60 -16.12 4.79
C PRO A 403 -28.41 -17.38 5.19
N THR A 404 -28.13 -17.89 6.39
CA THR A 404 -28.84 -19.06 6.97
C THR A 404 -29.66 -18.64 8.19
N ARG A 405 -30.73 -19.42 8.48
CA ARG A 405 -31.48 -19.32 9.74
C ARG A 405 -30.98 -20.31 10.81
N GLY A 406 -29.95 -21.08 10.51
CA GLY A 406 -29.35 -22.04 11.45
C GLY A 406 -28.60 -23.14 10.71
N ASN A 407 -29.25 -23.87 9.83
CA ASN A 407 -28.63 -24.98 9.10
C ASN A 407 -28.09 -24.51 7.74
N PHE A 408 -26.89 -24.96 7.40
CA PHE A 408 -26.32 -24.76 6.08
C PHE A 408 -25.46 -25.97 5.67
N ILE A 409 -25.25 -26.13 4.38
CA ILE A 409 -24.51 -27.25 3.78
C ILE A 409 -23.28 -26.66 3.06
N ILE A 410 -22.18 -27.36 3.21
CA ILE A 410 -20.96 -27.12 2.42
C ILE A 410 -20.81 -28.28 1.44
N ASN A 411 -20.87 -28.01 0.14
CA ASN A 411 -20.74 -29.01 -0.93
C ASN A 411 -19.45 -28.82 -1.73
N GLY A 412 -19.06 -29.86 -2.48
CA GLY A 412 -17.87 -29.85 -3.32
C GLY A 412 -16.56 -30.15 -2.56
N LEU A 413 -16.69 -30.63 -1.32
CA LEU A 413 -15.55 -31.00 -0.49
C LEU A 413 -14.91 -32.32 -0.98
N LYS A 414 -13.58 -32.41 -0.87
CA LYS A 414 -12.87 -33.69 -1.12
C LYS A 414 -12.66 -34.42 0.20
N PRO A 415 -12.75 -35.78 0.22
CA PRO A 415 -12.38 -36.55 1.40
C PRO A 415 -10.93 -36.26 1.85
N GLY A 416 -10.70 -36.21 3.16
CA GLY A 416 -9.42 -35.92 3.78
C GLY A 416 -9.16 -34.43 4.03
N LEU A 417 -10.10 -33.53 3.66
CA LEU A 417 -10.07 -32.15 4.10
C LEU A 417 -10.65 -32.02 5.51
N GLY A 418 -10.22 -31.02 6.27
CA GLY A 418 -10.82 -30.64 7.55
C GLY A 418 -11.67 -29.39 7.41
N ILE A 419 -12.78 -29.30 8.15
CA ILE A 419 -13.56 -28.06 8.27
C ILE A 419 -13.44 -27.52 9.68
N ARG A 420 -13.15 -26.22 9.80
CA ARG A 420 -13.20 -25.48 11.07
C ARG A 420 -14.07 -24.25 10.90
N LEU A 421 -14.98 -24.06 11.84
CA LEU A 421 -15.88 -22.92 11.88
C LEU A 421 -15.54 -22.02 13.06
N TYR A 422 -15.42 -20.74 12.83
CA TYR A 422 -15.07 -19.73 13.82
C TYR A 422 -16.15 -18.66 13.89
N ASP A 423 -16.37 -18.09 15.07
CA ASP A 423 -17.13 -16.86 15.24
C ASP A 423 -16.27 -15.62 14.88
N ILE A 424 -16.90 -14.45 14.92
CA ILE A 424 -16.23 -13.16 14.60
C ILE A 424 -15.07 -12.82 15.56
N MET A 425 -15.06 -13.43 16.76
CA MET A 425 -13.98 -13.26 17.74
C MET A 425 -12.85 -14.28 17.56
N GLY A 426 -12.90 -15.10 16.51
CA GLY A 426 -11.91 -16.14 16.23
C GLY A 426 -12.04 -17.38 17.11
N LYS A 427 -13.12 -17.52 17.87
CA LYS A 427 -13.37 -18.71 18.70
C LYS A 427 -13.81 -19.87 17.81
N LEU A 428 -13.13 -21.00 17.90
CA LEU A 428 -13.51 -22.24 17.21
C LEU A 428 -14.82 -22.76 17.81
N ILE A 429 -15.85 -22.93 16.97
CA ILE A 429 -17.20 -23.42 17.35
C ILE A 429 -17.55 -24.78 16.76
N PHE A 430 -16.87 -25.18 15.67
CA PHE A 430 -17.08 -26.48 15.04
C PHE A 430 -15.81 -26.95 14.33
N GLN A 431 -15.53 -28.27 14.40
CA GLN A 431 -14.44 -28.88 13.64
C GLN A 431 -14.86 -30.32 13.24
N GLN A 432 -14.62 -30.67 11.97
CA GLN A 432 -14.87 -32.01 11.46
C GLN A 432 -13.97 -32.33 10.26
N GLU A 433 -13.58 -33.59 10.11
CA GLU A 433 -12.98 -34.10 8.87
C GLU A 433 -14.04 -34.46 7.85
N VAL A 434 -13.72 -34.20 6.59
CA VAL A 434 -14.59 -34.50 5.43
C VAL A 434 -14.46 -35.98 5.07
N VAL A 435 -15.51 -36.73 5.25
CA VAL A 435 -15.59 -38.14 4.83
C VAL A 435 -16.25 -38.24 3.46
N ASN A 436 -17.32 -37.46 3.24
CA ASN A 436 -18.08 -37.39 2.00
C ASN A 436 -18.01 -35.99 1.40
N GLY A 437 -18.43 -35.82 0.15
CA GLY A 437 -18.36 -34.56 -0.59
C GLY A 437 -19.17 -33.38 -0.04
N SER A 438 -19.85 -33.53 1.10
CA SER A 438 -20.66 -32.51 1.75
C SER A 438 -20.65 -32.61 3.27
N ILE A 439 -20.84 -31.49 3.96
CA ILE A 439 -21.03 -31.41 5.42
C ILE A 439 -22.23 -30.50 5.70
N ASN A 440 -23.12 -30.95 6.58
CA ASN A 440 -24.22 -30.15 7.13
C ASN A 440 -23.82 -29.61 8.51
N ILE A 441 -23.96 -28.31 8.72
CA ILE A 441 -23.55 -27.62 9.96
C ILE A 441 -24.80 -26.93 10.52
N ASP A 442 -25.05 -27.12 11.82
CA ASP A 442 -26.14 -26.48 12.55
C ASP A 442 -25.60 -25.35 13.46
N LEU A 443 -26.01 -24.15 13.16
CA LEU A 443 -25.76 -22.95 13.96
C LEU A 443 -26.96 -22.52 14.81
N SER A 444 -28.02 -23.32 14.92
CA SER A 444 -29.26 -22.93 15.61
C SER A 444 -29.02 -22.45 17.06
N GLY A 445 -28.05 -23.05 17.75
CA GLY A 445 -27.67 -22.71 19.12
C GLY A 445 -26.75 -21.50 19.26
N PHE A 446 -26.37 -20.81 18.17
CA PHE A 446 -25.43 -19.72 18.18
C PHE A 446 -26.13 -18.39 17.87
N ASN A 447 -25.47 -17.25 18.19
CA ASN A 447 -26.03 -15.92 17.97
C ASN A 447 -26.09 -15.59 16.47
N ASN A 448 -26.94 -14.63 16.11
CA ASN A 448 -26.91 -14.05 14.78
C ASN A 448 -25.60 -13.30 14.55
N GLY A 449 -25.05 -13.36 13.35
CA GLY A 449 -23.80 -12.73 13.03
C GLY A 449 -23.04 -13.41 11.91
N LEU A 450 -21.82 -12.96 11.71
CA LEU A 450 -20.88 -13.48 10.72
C LEU A 450 -20.02 -14.59 11.32
N TYR A 451 -19.83 -15.65 10.56
CA TYR A 451 -18.99 -16.80 10.90
C TYR A 451 -18.04 -17.11 9.74
N PHE A 452 -16.88 -17.71 10.04
CA PHE A 452 -15.87 -18.07 9.06
C PHE A 452 -15.66 -19.58 9.04
N VAL A 453 -15.78 -20.16 7.86
CA VAL A 453 -15.53 -21.60 7.62
C VAL A 453 -14.17 -21.73 6.96
N ASN A 454 -13.21 -22.31 7.65
CA ASN A 454 -11.90 -22.64 7.08
C ASN A 454 -11.90 -24.11 6.61
N ILE A 455 -11.54 -24.31 5.35
CA ILE A 455 -11.29 -25.62 4.76
C ILE A 455 -9.81 -25.90 4.86
N MET A 456 -9.45 -27.01 5.48
CA MET A 456 -8.08 -27.38 5.85
C MET A 456 -7.59 -28.55 5.03
N ALA A 457 -6.34 -28.51 4.57
CA ALA A 457 -5.59 -29.66 4.08
C ALA A 457 -4.35 -29.91 4.97
N ALA A 458 -3.57 -30.94 4.71
CA ALA A 458 -2.38 -31.28 5.49
C ALA A 458 -1.33 -30.15 5.58
N GLY A 459 -1.37 -29.18 4.65
CA GLY A 459 -0.44 -28.01 4.59
C GLY A 459 -1.02 -26.71 5.14
N GLY A 460 -2.26 -26.69 5.67
CA GLY A 460 -2.89 -25.46 6.20
C GLY A 460 -4.29 -25.17 5.64
N ILE A 461 -4.72 -23.90 5.72
CA ILE A 461 -6.02 -23.45 5.21
C ILE A 461 -5.96 -23.43 3.67
N VAL A 462 -6.90 -24.11 3.03
CA VAL A 462 -7.05 -24.15 1.56
C VAL A 462 -8.01 -23.06 1.09
N GLN A 463 -9.09 -22.83 1.85
CA GLN A 463 -10.12 -21.84 1.52
C GLN A 463 -10.82 -21.37 2.79
N THR A 464 -11.23 -20.09 2.82
CA THR A 464 -12.10 -19.53 3.86
C THR A 464 -13.39 -19.05 3.22
N LEU A 465 -14.53 -19.50 3.75
CA LEU A 465 -15.87 -19.08 3.34
C LEU A 465 -16.53 -18.29 4.47
N LYS A 466 -17.39 -17.34 4.10
CA LYS A 466 -18.17 -16.54 5.06
C LYS A 466 -19.62 -17.05 5.08
N ILE A 467 -20.21 -17.21 6.26
CA ILE A 467 -21.62 -17.53 6.45
C ILE A 467 -22.26 -16.51 7.38
N VAL A 468 -23.40 -15.98 6.97
CA VAL A 468 -24.18 -15.03 7.78
C VAL A 468 -25.37 -15.77 8.37
N LYS A 469 -25.49 -15.77 9.70
CA LYS A 469 -26.68 -16.25 10.40
C LYS A 469 -27.63 -15.11 10.69
N MET A 470 -28.91 -15.26 10.32
CA MET A 470 -29.97 -14.30 10.59
C MET A 470 -31.20 -15.06 11.14
N ASN A 471 -32.09 -14.35 11.83
CA ASN A 471 -33.37 -14.91 12.30
C ASN A 471 -34.33 -15.21 11.15
#